data_def7de033971feecd5f3051e9bcd5c69
#
_entry.id   def7de033971feecd5f3051e9bcd5c69
#
_cell.length_a   1.000
_cell.length_b   1.000
_cell.length_c   1.000
_cell.angle_alpha   90.00
_cell.angle_beta   90.00
_cell.angle_gamma   90.00
#
_symmetry.space_group_name_H-M   'P 1'
#
loop_
_entity.id
_entity.type
_entity.pdbx_description
1 polymer ?
#
loop_
_entity_poly.entity_id
_entity_poly.type
_entity_poly.pdbx_seq_one_letter_code
_entity_poly.pdbx_strand_id
1 'polypeptide(L)'
;MPSQKWSTKFQVAGYGGLENMKHMVVKHFPENIERFVEPFGGLGRITDLVKADEYFINDKSDYAYNFLKNKFPNYVVENMDYIDFLKEYATPNSFVFCDPPWRKNIYKNHERPAFTEKNVITYYEKLLELLPKLHCEWIITSDRDEHENGHRLQKSGYPNITMERKTGTGKFFGRNPAVRLCSNIWRNQNDWG
;
A
#
# COMPACT_ATOMS: atom_id res chain seq x y z
N MET A 1 9.64 14.03 30.76
CA MET A 1 9.01 14.64 29.58
C MET A 1 7.62 14.02 29.45
N PRO A 2 6.53 14.80 29.33
CA PRO A 2 5.19 14.21 29.26
C PRO A 2 5.01 13.52 27.90
N SER A 3 4.61 12.26 27.95
CA SER A 3 4.19 11.49 26.77
C SER A 3 2.99 12.20 26.12
N GLN A 4 3.18 12.76 24.92
CA GLN A 4 2.06 13.24 24.13
C GLN A 4 1.19 12.03 23.77
N LYS A 5 0.04 11.89 24.44
CA LYS A 5 -1.04 11.02 24.02
C LYS A 5 -1.58 11.58 22.71
N TRP A 6 -1.10 11.03 21.60
CA TRP A 6 -1.68 11.30 20.29
C TRP A 6 -3.13 10.82 20.32
N SER A 7 -4.05 11.77 20.30
CA SER A 7 -5.47 11.46 20.37
C SER A 7 -5.87 10.68 19.11
N THR A 8 -6.49 9.52 19.31
CA THR A 8 -7.05 8.63 18.29
C THR A 8 -8.18 9.27 17.45
N LYS A 9 -8.41 10.57 17.58
CA LYS A 9 -9.48 11.32 16.89
C LYS A 9 -9.13 11.85 15.51
N PHE A 10 -7.87 11.78 15.07
CA PHE A 10 -7.50 12.13 13.71
C PHE A 10 -7.40 10.87 12.85
N GLN A 11 -8.55 10.35 12.45
CA GLN A 11 -8.63 9.66 11.17
C GLN A 11 -8.38 10.74 10.10
N VAL A 12 -7.12 10.95 9.77
CA VAL A 12 -6.75 11.81 8.64
C VAL A 12 -7.35 11.13 7.41
N ALA A 13 -8.39 11.73 6.85
CA ALA A 13 -9.09 11.20 5.70
C ALA A 13 -8.06 10.92 4.58
N GLY A 14 -8.04 9.69 4.08
CA GLY A 14 -7.13 9.27 3.03
C GLY A 14 -5.94 8.40 3.45
N TYR A 15 -5.66 8.21 4.74
CA TYR A 15 -4.57 7.32 5.22
C TYR A 15 -5.06 6.01 5.85
N GLY A 16 -6.33 5.65 5.69
CA GLY A 16 -6.95 4.52 6.39
C GLY A 16 -7.38 3.34 5.51
N GLY A 17 -7.01 3.33 4.22
CA GLY A 17 -7.52 2.34 3.25
C GLY A 17 -7.35 0.89 3.69
N LEU A 18 -6.20 0.53 4.21
CA LEU A 18 -5.88 -0.83 4.66
C LEU A 18 -6.06 -1.05 6.17
N GLU A 19 -6.44 -0.06 6.98
CA GLU A 19 -6.49 -0.21 8.45
C GLU A 19 -7.22 -1.46 8.92
N ASN A 20 -8.38 -1.72 8.33
CA ASN A 20 -9.21 -2.87 8.68
C ASN A 20 -8.80 -4.18 8.01
N MET A 21 -7.88 -4.13 7.03
CA MET A 21 -7.46 -5.25 6.21
C MET A 21 -5.97 -5.60 6.37
N LYS A 22 -5.19 -4.76 7.03
CA LYS A 22 -3.73 -4.89 7.12
C LYS A 22 -3.24 -6.26 7.57
N HIS A 23 -3.86 -6.84 8.59
CA HIS A 23 -3.50 -8.19 9.07
C HIS A 23 -3.83 -9.31 8.06
N MET A 24 -4.84 -9.10 7.21
CA MET A 24 -5.16 -10.04 6.14
C MET A 24 -4.15 -9.91 4.99
N VAL A 25 -3.79 -8.68 4.65
CA VAL A 25 -2.81 -8.38 3.58
C VAL A 25 -1.44 -8.94 3.92
N VAL A 26 -0.95 -8.70 5.13
CA VAL A 26 0.40 -9.14 5.55
C VAL A 26 0.55 -10.67 5.59
N LYS A 27 -0.52 -11.44 5.75
CA LYS A 27 -0.48 -12.91 5.65
C LYS A 27 -0.02 -13.44 4.29
N HIS A 28 -0.09 -12.61 3.26
CA HIS A 28 0.34 -12.94 1.90
C HIS A 28 1.76 -12.48 1.59
N PHE A 29 2.48 -11.92 2.57
CA PHE A 29 3.86 -11.51 2.40
C PHE A 29 4.80 -12.70 2.55
N PRO A 30 6.01 -12.65 1.96
CA PRO A 30 7.04 -13.63 2.21
C PRO A 30 7.36 -13.77 3.71
N GLU A 31 7.71 -14.96 4.16
CA GLU A 31 8.10 -15.20 5.56
C GLU A 31 9.44 -14.53 5.91
N ASN A 32 10.36 -14.51 4.96
CA ASN A 32 11.69 -13.93 5.11
C ASN A 32 11.85 -12.77 4.12
N ILE A 33 11.99 -11.56 4.65
CA ILE A 33 12.18 -10.34 3.87
C ILE A 33 13.51 -9.75 4.26
N GLU A 34 14.47 -9.77 3.35
CA GLU A 34 15.76 -9.10 3.53
C GLU A 34 15.57 -7.58 3.48
N ARG A 35 14.92 -7.09 2.42
CA ARG A 35 14.68 -5.67 2.18
C ARG A 35 13.21 -5.40 1.90
N PHE A 36 12.56 -4.66 2.79
CA PHE A 36 11.18 -4.19 2.62
C PHE A 36 11.15 -2.79 2.01
N VAL A 37 10.43 -2.62 0.90
CA VAL A 37 10.33 -1.37 0.15
C VAL A 37 8.86 -0.97 0.01
N GLU A 38 8.46 0.16 0.62
CA GLU A 38 7.08 0.65 0.64
C GLU A 38 7.00 2.07 0.06
N PRO A 39 6.71 2.25 -1.25
CA PRO A 39 6.70 3.55 -1.93
C PRO A 39 5.52 4.45 -1.57
N PHE A 40 4.50 3.93 -0.88
CA PHE A 40 3.29 4.63 -0.44
C PHE A 40 3.03 4.35 1.04
N GLY A 41 3.95 4.77 1.90
CA GLY A 41 3.98 4.39 3.32
C GLY A 41 2.83 4.93 4.17
N GLY A 42 2.21 6.05 3.79
CA GLY A 42 1.11 6.66 4.54
C GLY A 42 1.47 6.90 6.01
N LEU A 43 0.82 6.19 6.92
CA LEU A 43 1.12 6.23 8.35
C LEU A 43 1.92 5.01 8.85
N GLY A 44 2.53 4.25 7.94
CA GLY A 44 3.37 3.09 8.26
C GLY A 44 2.62 1.93 8.91
N ARG A 45 1.38 1.71 8.53
CA ARG A 45 0.51 0.70 9.17
C ARG A 45 0.83 -0.72 8.74
N ILE A 46 1.31 -0.89 7.52
CA ILE A 46 1.83 -2.17 7.03
C ILE A 46 3.23 -2.38 7.57
N THR A 47 4.10 -1.37 7.48
CA THR A 47 5.46 -1.40 8.06
C THR A 47 5.46 -1.87 9.52
N ASP A 48 4.49 -1.46 10.36
CA ASP A 48 4.35 -1.90 11.76
C ASP A 48 4.21 -3.43 11.92
N LEU A 49 3.76 -4.13 10.90
CA LEU A 49 3.46 -5.55 10.93
C LEU A 49 4.49 -6.42 10.21
N VAL A 50 5.36 -5.80 9.42
CA VAL A 50 6.38 -6.48 8.63
C VAL A 50 7.63 -6.72 9.48
N LYS A 51 8.26 -7.89 9.29
CA LYS A 51 9.60 -8.19 9.79
C LYS A 51 10.54 -8.28 8.60
N ALA A 52 11.55 -7.42 8.56
CA ALA A 52 12.57 -7.39 7.54
C ALA A 52 13.93 -6.99 8.17
N ASP A 53 15.02 -7.22 7.46
CA ASP A 53 16.34 -6.79 7.92
C ASP A 53 16.56 -5.30 7.66
N GLU A 54 16.08 -4.80 6.51
CA GLU A 54 16.16 -3.40 6.11
C GLU A 54 14.79 -2.86 5.70
N TYR A 55 14.55 -1.57 5.99
CA TYR A 55 13.29 -0.89 5.67
C TYR A 55 13.53 0.40 4.91
N PHE A 56 12.87 0.52 3.76
CA PHE A 56 12.85 1.68 2.89
C PHE A 56 11.39 2.11 2.68
N ILE A 57 11.02 3.28 3.18
CA ILE A 57 9.65 3.76 3.18
C ILE A 57 9.61 5.13 2.53
N ASN A 58 8.62 5.36 1.70
CA ASN A 58 8.42 6.64 1.06
C ASN A 58 6.96 7.10 1.16
N ASP A 59 6.75 8.38 1.26
CA ASP A 59 5.45 8.99 0.94
C ASP A 59 5.68 10.40 0.38
N LYS A 60 5.02 10.72 -0.71
CA LYS A 60 5.13 12.03 -1.37
C LYS A 60 4.48 13.16 -0.56
N SER A 61 3.65 12.84 0.43
CA SER A 61 3.06 13.84 1.33
C SER A 61 4.04 14.22 2.42
N ASP A 62 4.34 15.50 2.57
CA ASP A 62 5.20 16.03 3.64
C ASP A 62 4.69 15.64 5.03
N TYR A 63 3.36 15.60 5.20
CA TYR A 63 2.74 15.16 6.45
C TYR A 63 3.08 13.69 6.77
N ALA A 64 2.87 12.79 5.81
CA ALA A 64 3.16 11.38 5.99
C ALA A 64 4.67 11.15 6.17
N TYR A 65 5.51 11.78 5.37
CA TYR A 65 6.96 11.74 5.50
C TYR A 65 7.42 12.12 6.92
N ASN A 66 7.00 13.30 7.41
CA ASN A 66 7.37 13.75 8.74
C ASN A 66 6.87 12.81 9.84
N PHE A 67 5.67 12.26 9.67
CA PHE A 67 5.12 11.27 10.59
C PHE A 67 5.97 9.98 10.59
N LEU A 68 6.28 9.44 9.42
CA LEU A 68 7.08 8.22 9.24
C LEU A 68 8.51 8.40 9.79
N LYS A 69 9.15 9.52 9.51
CA LYS A 69 10.50 9.86 9.99
C LYS A 69 10.58 9.86 11.51
N ASN A 70 9.55 10.40 12.17
CA ASN A 70 9.46 10.40 13.64
C ASN A 70 9.12 9.01 14.21
N LYS A 71 8.29 8.26 13.52
CA LYS A 71 7.84 6.93 13.97
C LYS A 71 8.93 5.86 13.81
N PHE A 72 9.70 5.95 12.74
CA PHE A 72 10.73 4.98 12.36
C PHE A 72 12.11 5.64 12.20
N PRO A 73 12.72 6.12 13.28
CA PRO A 73 13.95 6.91 13.21
C PRO A 73 15.16 6.12 12.66
N ASN A 74 15.11 4.80 12.70
CA ASN A 74 16.19 3.92 12.24
C ASN A 74 15.98 3.37 10.83
N TYR A 75 14.87 3.70 10.16
CA TYR A 75 14.59 3.27 8.80
C TYR A 75 14.96 4.34 7.79
N VAL A 76 15.20 3.94 6.55
CA VAL A 76 15.32 4.89 5.45
C VAL A 76 13.92 5.39 5.10
N VAL A 77 13.68 6.67 5.34
CA VAL A 77 12.38 7.30 5.05
C VAL A 77 12.61 8.47 4.12
N GLU A 78 11.92 8.46 2.97
CA GLU A 78 12.08 9.44 1.90
C GLU A 78 10.78 10.17 1.57
N ASN A 79 10.93 11.35 0.93
CA ASN A 79 9.81 12.18 0.45
C ASN A 79 10.03 12.52 -1.02
N MET A 80 9.85 11.54 -1.88
CA MET A 80 10.12 11.67 -3.31
C MET A 80 9.02 11.04 -4.18
N ASP A 81 9.16 11.16 -5.49
CA ASP A 81 8.27 10.45 -6.41
C ASP A 81 8.49 8.93 -6.28
N TYR A 82 7.40 8.16 -6.26
CA TYR A 82 7.44 6.71 -6.06
C TYR A 82 8.23 5.97 -7.14
N ILE A 83 8.26 6.49 -8.39
CA ILE A 83 9.05 5.89 -9.47
C ILE A 83 10.54 6.04 -9.21
N ASP A 84 10.97 7.23 -8.79
CA ASP A 84 12.36 7.50 -8.49
C ASP A 84 12.79 6.72 -7.24
N PHE A 85 11.93 6.67 -6.22
CA PHE A 85 12.14 5.86 -5.03
C PHE A 85 12.32 4.36 -5.35
N LEU A 86 11.42 3.79 -6.16
CA LEU A 86 11.53 2.38 -6.56
C LEU A 86 12.81 2.09 -7.36
N LYS A 87 13.22 2.98 -8.25
CA LYS A 87 14.46 2.82 -9.02
C LYS A 87 15.71 2.90 -8.16
N GLU A 88 15.67 3.68 -7.08
CA GLU A 88 16.82 3.87 -6.19
C GLU A 88 16.94 2.74 -5.17
N TYR A 89 15.83 2.30 -4.58
CA TYR A 89 15.86 1.41 -3.41
C TYR A 89 15.44 -0.03 -3.68
N ALA A 90 14.68 -0.32 -4.75
CA ALA A 90 14.30 -1.68 -5.06
C ALA A 90 15.44 -2.44 -5.76
N THR A 91 15.80 -3.59 -5.20
CA THR A 91 16.84 -4.50 -5.69
C THR A 91 16.24 -5.89 -5.89
N PRO A 92 16.93 -6.85 -6.56
CA PRO A 92 16.44 -8.22 -6.69
C PRO A 92 16.11 -8.92 -5.36
N ASN A 93 16.75 -8.50 -4.25
CA ASN A 93 16.49 -9.03 -2.90
C ASN A 93 15.38 -8.28 -2.17
N SER A 94 14.66 -7.40 -2.84
CA SER A 94 13.59 -6.63 -2.23
C SER A 94 12.25 -7.34 -2.33
N PHE A 95 11.44 -7.16 -1.29
CA PHE A 95 10.00 -7.30 -1.35
C PHE A 95 9.36 -5.91 -1.38
N VAL A 96 8.68 -5.60 -2.48
CA VAL A 96 8.02 -4.30 -2.71
C VAL A 96 6.53 -4.41 -2.43
N PHE A 97 6.03 -3.59 -1.51
CA PHE A 97 4.60 -3.49 -1.24
C PHE A 97 4.05 -2.14 -1.68
N CYS A 98 3.13 -2.13 -2.63
CA CYS A 98 2.51 -0.93 -3.19
C CYS A 98 1.04 -0.83 -2.80
N ASP A 99 0.69 0.18 -1.98
CA ASP A 99 -0.69 0.59 -1.68
C ASP A 99 -0.96 2.00 -2.25
N PRO A 100 -0.98 2.15 -3.60
CA PRO A 100 -1.18 3.45 -4.21
C PRO A 100 -2.59 3.98 -3.94
N PRO A 101 -2.86 5.28 -4.12
CA PRO A 101 -4.19 5.84 -3.97
C PRO A 101 -5.21 5.12 -4.86
N TRP A 102 -6.30 4.60 -4.25
CA TRP A 102 -7.29 3.79 -4.99
C TRP A 102 -8.33 4.63 -5.73
N ARG A 103 -8.74 5.79 -5.15
CA ARG A 103 -9.86 6.61 -5.66
C ARG A 103 -9.62 8.10 -5.51
N LYS A 104 -10.11 8.86 -6.48
CA LYS A 104 -10.17 10.32 -6.47
C LYS A 104 -10.85 10.93 -5.24
N ASN A 105 -11.94 10.31 -4.77
CA ASN A 105 -12.83 10.90 -3.78
C ASN A 105 -12.37 10.76 -2.32
N ILE A 106 -11.36 9.94 -2.05
CA ILE A 106 -10.84 9.74 -0.68
C ILE A 106 -9.97 10.93 -0.24
N TYR A 107 -9.44 11.69 -1.20
CA TYR A 107 -8.44 12.73 -0.98
C TYR A 107 -8.99 14.16 -1.16
N LYS A 108 -10.25 14.39 -0.75
CA LYS A 108 -10.91 15.71 -0.88
C LYS A 108 -10.30 16.80 0.02
N ASN A 109 -9.35 16.49 0.88
CA ASN A 109 -8.74 17.46 1.76
C ASN A 109 -7.67 18.29 1.03
N HIS A 110 -7.65 19.57 1.32
CA HIS A 110 -6.86 20.64 0.68
C HIS A 110 -5.33 20.40 0.64
N GLU A 111 -4.82 19.42 1.39
CA GLU A 111 -3.40 19.10 1.46
C GLU A 111 -2.89 18.18 0.32
N ARG A 112 -3.77 17.70 -0.55
CA ARG A 112 -3.41 16.81 -1.67
C ARG A 112 -4.03 17.24 -3.00
N PRO A 113 -3.63 18.38 -3.57
CA PRO A 113 -4.20 18.89 -4.83
C PRO A 113 -3.89 18.02 -6.05
N ALA A 114 -3.00 17.04 -5.92
CA ALA A 114 -2.46 16.29 -7.06
C ALA A 114 -3.24 15.02 -7.45
N PHE A 115 -4.25 14.59 -6.67
CA PHE A 115 -4.96 13.34 -6.95
C PHE A 115 -6.22 13.57 -7.78
N THR A 116 -6.06 13.70 -9.09
CA THR A 116 -7.16 13.59 -10.05
C THR A 116 -7.38 12.14 -10.43
N GLU A 117 -8.58 11.78 -10.93
CA GLU A 117 -8.88 10.43 -11.44
C GLU A 117 -7.86 9.95 -12.48
N LYS A 118 -7.49 10.84 -13.41
CA LYS A 118 -6.48 10.57 -14.43
C LYS A 118 -5.12 10.22 -13.81
N ASN A 119 -4.72 10.91 -12.73
CA ASN A 119 -3.45 10.63 -12.06
C ASN A 119 -3.47 9.28 -11.32
N VAL A 120 -4.60 8.93 -10.68
CA VAL A 120 -4.75 7.64 -9.97
C VAL A 120 -4.62 6.47 -10.93
N ILE A 121 -5.26 6.54 -12.10
CA ILE A 121 -5.13 5.52 -13.15
C ILE A 121 -3.67 5.37 -13.58
N THR A 122 -2.98 6.48 -13.79
CA THR A 122 -1.59 6.51 -14.22
C THR A 122 -0.63 5.84 -13.22
N TYR A 123 -0.93 5.85 -11.89
CA TYR A 123 -0.12 5.13 -10.91
C TYR A 123 -0.08 3.63 -11.20
N TYR A 124 -1.23 3.01 -11.44
CA TYR A 124 -1.32 1.57 -11.69
C TYR A 124 -0.65 1.17 -12.99
N GLU A 125 -0.82 1.97 -14.05
CA GLU A 125 -0.18 1.74 -15.35
C GLU A 125 1.35 1.75 -15.20
N LYS A 126 1.89 2.77 -14.58
CA LYS A 126 3.34 2.91 -14.38
C LYS A 126 3.91 1.85 -13.44
N LEU A 127 3.18 1.45 -12.39
CA LEU A 127 3.61 0.38 -11.50
C LEU A 127 3.66 -0.97 -12.23
N LEU A 128 2.61 -1.32 -12.99
CA LEU A 128 2.58 -2.55 -13.78
C LEU A 128 3.64 -2.58 -14.89
N GLU A 129 4.07 -1.40 -15.37
CA GLU A 129 5.17 -1.29 -16.32
C GLU A 129 6.56 -1.40 -15.65
N LEU A 130 6.72 -0.82 -14.44
CA LEU A 130 8.02 -0.72 -13.76
C LEU A 130 8.36 -1.97 -12.96
N LEU A 131 7.45 -2.46 -12.11
CA LEU A 131 7.74 -3.52 -11.15
C LEU A 131 8.32 -4.79 -11.78
N PRO A 132 7.84 -5.29 -12.95
CA PRO A 132 8.45 -6.44 -13.58
C PRO A 132 9.92 -6.24 -13.99
N LYS A 133 10.32 -4.99 -14.23
CA LYS A 133 11.69 -4.64 -14.66
C LYS A 133 12.68 -4.57 -13.49
N LEU A 134 12.18 -4.51 -12.24
CA LEU A 134 13.01 -4.44 -11.05
C LEU A 134 13.53 -5.81 -10.60
N HIS A 135 13.00 -6.89 -11.18
CA HIS A 135 13.38 -8.28 -10.87
C HIS A 135 13.27 -8.65 -9.39
N CYS A 136 12.38 -7.98 -8.66
CA CYS A 136 12.11 -8.22 -7.25
C CYS A 136 10.74 -8.85 -7.02
N GLU A 137 10.46 -9.28 -5.81
CA GLU A 137 9.12 -9.70 -5.39
C GLU A 137 8.25 -8.50 -5.09
N TRP A 138 6.97 -8.54 -5.48
CA TRP A 138 6.07 -7.42 -5.24
C TRP A 138 4.60 -7.81 -5.09
N ILE A 139 3.88 -6.98 -4.34
CA ILE A 139 2.42 -6.98 -4.23
C ILE A 139 1.90 -5.55 -4.46
N ILE A 140 0.85 -5.41 -5.26
CA ILE A 140 0.07 -4.17 -5.42
C ILE A 140 -1.33 -4.40 -4.85
N THR A 141 -1.85 -3.40 -4.14
CA THR A 141 -3.24 -3.39 -3.67
C THR A 141 -4.11 -2.44 -4.49
N SER A 142 -5.41 -2.74 -4.58
CA SER A 142 -6.42 -1.82 -5.08
C SER A 142 -7.76 -2.08 -4.39
N ASP A 143 -8.73 -1.21 -4.65
CA ASP A 143 -10.12 -1.48 -4.35
C ASP A 143 -10.73 -2.58 -5.26
N ARG A 144 -12.00 -2.89 -5.02
CA ARG A 144 -12.74 -3.93 -5.77
C ARG A 144 -12.79 -3.69 -7.28
N ASP A 145 -13.11 -4.78 -7.98
CA ASP A 145 -13.28 -4.87 -9.44
C ASP A 145 -14.29 -3.90 -10.05
N GLU A 146 -15.21 -3.38 -9.24
CA GLU A 146 -16.20 -2.38 -9.68
C GLU A 146 -15.57 -1.04 -10.06
N HIS A 147 -14.29 -0.85 -9.75
CA HIS A 147 -13.52 0.34 -10.05
C HIS A 147 -12.42 0.00 -11.05
N GLU A 148 -12.11 0.97 -11.86
CA GLU A 148 -11.18 0.85 -12.99
C GLU A 148 -9.82 0.26 -12.59
N ASN A 149 -9.30 0.61 -11.41
CA ASN A 149 -8.01 0.12 -10.94
C ASN A 149 -8.03 -1.35 -10.54
N GLY A 150 -9.07 -1.82 -9.84
CA GLY A 150 -9.26 -3.24 -9.55
C GLY A 150 -9.35 -4.07 -10.83
N HIS A 151 -10.07 -3.55 -11.81
CA HIS A 151 -10.20 -4.18 -13.13
C HIS A 151 -8.87 -4.22 -13.91
N ARG A 152 -8.03 -3.17 -13.81
CA ARG A 152 -6.68 -3.16 -14.41
C ARG A 152 -5.79 -4.23 -13.80
N LEU A 153 -5.77 -4.37 -12.47
CA LEU A 153 -5.00 -5.42 -11.82
C LEU A 153 -5.52 -6.81 -12.22
N GLN A 154 -6.81 -7.00 -12.32
CA GLN A 154 -7.41 -8.25 -12.77
C GLN A 154 -6.96 -8.63 -14.19
N LYS A 155 -6.84 -7.65 -15.08
CA LYS A 155 -6.42 -7.84 -16.47
C LYS A 155 -4.91 -7.81 -16.70
N SER A 156 -4.13 -7.59 -15.66
CA SER A 156 -2.66 -7.42 -15.79
C SER A 156 -1.93 -8.68 -16.25
N GLY A 157 -2.57 -9.84 -16.17
CA GLY A 157 -1.93 -11.14 -16.44
C GLY A 157 -1.19 -11.72 -15.23
N TYR A 158 -1.05 -10.97 -14.14
CA TYR A 158 -0.47 -11.48 -12.90
C TYR A 158 -1.54 -12.12 -12.01
N PRO A 159 -1.14 -13.11 -11.17
CA PRO A 159 -2.02 -13.68 -10.16
C PRO A 159 -2.61 -12.61 -9.25
N ASN A 160 -3.90 -12.71 -8.97
CA ASN A 160 -4.58 -11.74 -8.11
C ASN A 160 -5.73 -12.38 -7.33
N ILE A 161 -5.99 -11.88 -6.13
CA ILE A 161 -7.12 -12.26 -5.27
C ILE A 161 -7.89 -11.03 -4.81
N THR A 162 -9.16 -11.25 -4.46
CA THR A 162 -9.96 -10.26 -3.74
C THR A 162 -10.28 -10.80 -2.36
N MET A 163 -9.83 -10.08 -1.34
CA MET A 163 -10.15 -10.37 0.05
C MET A 163 -11.32 -9.51 0.50
N GLU A 164 -12.25 -10.10 1.22
CA GLU A 164 -13.40 -9.41 1.81
C GLU A 164 -13.43 -9.61 3.31
N ARG A 165 -13.56 -8.51 4.06
CA ARG A 165 -13.85 -8.61 5.48
C ARG A 165 -15.36 -8.75 5.65
N LYS A 166 -15.84 -9.90 6.15
CA LYS A 166 -17.22 -10.04 6.61
C LYS A 166 -17.38 -9.17 7.85
N THR A 167 -18.08 -8.04 7.74
CA THR A 167 -18.52 -7.28 8.90
C THR A 167 -19.67 -8.06 9.52
N GLY A 168 -19.57 -8.36 10.84
CA GLY A 168 -20.66 -9.01 11.58
C GLY A 168 -21.98 -8.22 11.42
N THR A 169 -23.09 -8.83 11.78
CA THR A 169 -24.50 -8.44 11.56
C THR A 169 -24.95 -7.05 12.08
N GLY A 170 -24.04 -6.11 12.31
CA GLY A 170 -24.36 -4.71 12.61
C GLY A 170 -24.78 -3.99 11.32
N LYS A 171 -25.96 -3.38 11.36
CA LYS A 171 -26.53 -2.52 10.30
C LYS A 171 -25.64 -1.32 9.99
N PHE A 172 -24.49 -1.54 9.37
CA PHE A 172 -23.75 -0.49 8.72
C PHE A 172 -24.19 -0.44 7.26
N PHE A 173 -24.79 0.68 6.87
CA PHE A 173 -25.07 1.03 5.47
C PHE A 173 -23.72 1.20 4.74
N GLY A 174 -23.16 0.11 4.21
CA GLY A 174 -21.95 0.13 3.45
C GLY A 174 -21.58 -1.30 2.99
N ARG A 175 -21.07 -1.42 1.77
CA ARG A 175 -20.51 -2.69 1.26
C ARG A 175 -19.35 -3.12 2.17
N ASN A 176 -19.18 -4.43 2.36
CA ASN A 176 -18.05 -4.97 3.11
C ASN A 176 -16.73 -4.42 2.53
N PRO A 177 -15.79 -3.98 3.38
CA PRO A 177 -14.48 -3.57 2.90
C PRO A 177 -13.82 -4.74 2.17
N ALA A 178 -13.31 -4.47 0.99
CA ALA A 178 -12.59 -5.43 0.19
C ALA A 178 -11.35 -4.79 -0.40
N VAL A 179 -10.33 -5.59 -0.57
CA VAL A 179 -9.08 -5.22 -1.22
C VAL A 179 -8.69 -6.29 -2.23
N ARG A 180 -8.24 -5.87 -3.40
CA ARG A 180 -7.63 -6.74 -4.39
C ARG A 180 -6.11 -6.68 -4.20
N LEU A 181 -5.49 -7.85 -4.17
CA LEU A 181 -4.03 -7.99 -4.23
C LEU A 181 -3.65 -8.57 -5.60
N CYS A 182 -2.61 -8.02 -6.20
CA CYS A 182 -1.97 -8.52 -7.41
C CYS A 182 -0.48 -8.69 -7.15
N SER A 183 0.11 -9.81 -7.56
CA SER A 183 1.48 -10.17 -7.18
C SER A 183 2.21 -10.98 -8.26
N ASN A 184 3.53 -10.91 -8.27
CA ASN A 184 4.38 -11.77 -9.08
C ASN A 184 4.91 -13.02 -8.33
N ILE A 185 4.73 -13.10 -7.01
CA ILE A 185 5.24 -14.22 -6.20
C ILE A 185 4.30 -15.42 -6.15
N TRP A 186 3.03 -15.24 -6.45
CA TRP A 186 2.06 -16.33 -6.39
C TRP A 186 2.06 -17.12 -7.71
N ARG A 187 2.53 -18.36 -7.64
CA ARG A 187 2.71 -19.21 -8.82
C ARG A 187 1.52 -20.10 -9.13
N ASN A 188 0.64 -20.38 -8.15
CA ASN A 188 -0.53 -21.25 -8.28
C ASN A 188 -1.73 -20.70 -7.51
N GLN A 189 -2.95 -20.98 -7.99
CA GLN A 189 -4.19 -20.61 -7.27
C GLN A 189 -4.33 -21.29 -5.89
N ASN A 190 -3.54 -22.31 -5.60
CA ASN A 190 -3.55 -23.05 -4.34
C ASN A 190 -2.66 -22.41 -3.25
N ASP A 191 -1.86 -21.41 -3.60
CA ASP A 191 -0.98 -20.69 -2.65
C ASP A 191 -1.76 -19.66 -1.80
N TRP A 192 -3.07 -19.67 -1.93
CA TRP A 192 -3.96 -18.70 -1.30
C TRP A 192 -4.52 -19.14 0.07
N GLY A 193 -3.94 -20.11 0.74
CA GLY A 193 -4.16 -20.66 2.08
C GLY A 193 -5.35 -20.17 2.88
#